data_0275f69fe4c39bceaea5bc3f18286a55
#
_entry.id   0275f69fe4c39bceaea5bc3f18286a55
#
_cell.length_a   1.000
_cell.length_b   1.000
_cell.length_c   1.000
_cell.angle_alpha   90.00
_cell.angle_beta   90.00
_cell.angle_gamma   90.00
#
_symmetry.space_group_name_H-M   'P 1'
#
loop_
_entity.id
_entity.type
_entity.pdbx_description
1 polymer ?
#
loop_
_entity_poly.entity_id
_entity_poly.type
_entity_poly.pdbx_seq_one_letter_code
_entity_poly.pdbx_strand_id
1 'polypeptide(L)'
;MIKVTVWNEYLEELQYEHVAKVYPNGIHECIREFLEKDPEIQVRCVTLRMEDQGLSEEILNDTDVLIWWGHQAHDEVTEENVQRVKQHVLDGMGLIALHSAHYSNPMKELLGTSMCVRWKHWEREKLVCVAPSHPIAEGITEPVILEKEEMYGEYFDIPKPDDVIFLGWFSNEEVFRSGCTFTRGWGKIFYFQPGHEEYPVYYHPQIQRIITNAVKWAKPVNKRSEHYDNVEVK
;
A
#
# COMPACT_ATOMS: atom_id res chain seq x y z
N MET A 1 5.38 17.90 9.49
CA MET A 1 5.74 16.48 9.68
C MET A 1 4.59 15.65 9.15
N ILE A 2 4.84 14.66 8.33
CA ILE A 2 3.82 13.75 7.76
C ILE A 2 3.62 12.60 8.74
N LYS A 3 2.40 12.42 9.23
CA LYS A 3 2.06 11.34 10.15
C LYS A 3 1.64 10.11 9.36
N VAL A 4 2.42 9.05 9.45
CA VAL A 4 2.21 7.80 8.73
C VAL A 4 1.79 6.72 9.72
N THR A 5 0.70 6.02 9.42
CA THR A 5 0.35 4.78 10.12
C THR A 5 0.66 3.61 9.19
N VAL A 6 1.50 2.68 9.63
CA VAL A 6 1.76 1.41 8.91
C VAL A 6 0.94 0.33 9.57
N TRP A 7 -0.10 -0.11 8.86
CA TRP A 7 -0.94 -1.24 9.24
C TRP A 7 -0.38 -2.52 8.64
N ASN A 8 -0.13 -3.51 9.46
CA ASN A 8 0.28 -4.85 9.05
C ASN A 8 -0.65 -5.89 9.65
N GLU A 9 -1.11 -6.83 8.85
CA GLU A 9 -1.82 -8.02 9.32
C GLU A 9 -1.03 -8.76 10.41
N TYR A 10 0.31 -8.84 10.26
CA TYR A 10 1.29 -9.39 11.20
C TYR A 10 0.94 -10.81 11.67
N LEU A 11 0.59 -11.68 10.74
CA LEU A 11 0.28 -13.08 11.00
C LEU A 11 1.40 -14.00 10.53
N GLU A 12 1.90 -13.82 9.32
CA GLU A 12 2.86 -14.71 8.70
C GLU A 12 4.22 -14.66 9.38
N GLU A 13 4.66 -13.48 9.81
CA GLU A 13 5.88 -13.31 10.60
C GLU A 13 5.81 -14.02 11.96
N LEU A 14 4.60 -14.19 12.51
CA LEU A 14 4.39 -14.93 13.76
C LEU A 14 4.19 -16.44 13.56
N GLN A 15 3.71 -16.86 12.37
CA GLN A 15 3.36 -18.25 12.08
C GLN A 15 4.49 -19.00 11.40
N TYR A 16 5.29 -18.33 10.56
CA TYR A 16 6.28 -18.96 9.70
C TYR A 16 7.70 -18.49 10.02
N GLU A 17 8.54 -19.40 10.49
CA GLU A 17 9.93 -19.11 10.85
C GLU A 17 10.75 -18.51 9.68
N HIS A 18 10.48 -18.93 8.45
CA HIS A 18 11.18 -18.41 7.28
C HIS A 18 10.82 -16.94 7.00
N VAL A 19 9.58 -16.53 7.23
CA VAL A 19 9.14 -15.12 7.14
C VAL A 19 9.74 -14.30 8.29
N ALA A 20 9.69 -14.82 9.52
CA ALA A 20 10.32 -14.20 10.68
C ALA A 20 11.84 -14.00 10.52
N LYS A 21 12.52 -14.85 9.75
CA LYS A 21 13.94 -14.66 9.42
C LYS A 21 14.19 -13.50 8.46
N VAL A 22 13.25 -13.21 7.55
CA VAL A 22 13.33 -12.09 6.63
C VAL A 22 12.97 -10.78 7.35
N TYR A 23 11.87 -10.79 8.11
CA TYR A 23 11.36 -9.61 8.84
C TYR A 23 11.21 -9.91 10.34
N PRO A 24 12.31 -9.95 11.10
CA PRO A 24 12.30 -10.41 12.49
C PRO A 24 11.47 -9.55 13.44
N ASN A 25 11.25 -8.28 13.10
CA ASN A 25 10.41 -7.36 13.86
C ASN A 25 9.08 -7.08 13.15
N GLY A 26 8.80 -7.76 12.03
CA GLY A 26 7.65 -7.54 11.17
C GLY A 26 7.90 -6.56 10.03
N ILE A 27 7.12 -6.70 8.98
CA ILE A 27 7.18 -5.82 7.78
C ILE A 27 6.93 -4.37 8.16
N HIS A 28 5.97 -4.10 9.06
CA HIS A 28 5.63 -2.75 9.53
C HIS A 28 6.82 -2.04 10.17
N GLU A 29 7.60 -2.75 10.97
CA GLU A 29 8.79 -2.18 11.60
C GLU A 29 9.92 -1.93 10.58
N CYS A 30 10.10 -2.84 9.62
CA CYS A 30 11.04 -2.62 8.52
C CYS A 30 10.67 -1.34 7.73
N ILE A 31 9.37 -1.13 7.46
CA ILE A 31 8.89 0.07 6.77
C ILE A 31 9.11 1.31 7.62
N ARG A 32 8.82 1.26 8.92
CA ARG A 32 9.08 2.36 9.85
C ARG A 32 10.55 2.78 9.85
N GLU A 33 11.45 1.80 9.98
CA GLU A 33 12.90 2.05 10.09
C GLU A 33 13.47 2.84 8.91
N PHE A 34 13.00 2.62 7.69
CA PHE A 34 13.50 3.39 6.57
C PHE A 34 12.75 4.72 6.36
N LEU A 35 11.47 4.80 6.68
CA LEU A 35 10.70 6.04 6.56
C LEU A 35 11.17 7.11 7.57
N GLU A 36 11.48 6.72 8.81
CA GLU A 36 11.97 7.63 9.86
C GLU A 36 13.39 8.16 9.63
N LYS A 37 14.09 7.68 8.59
CA LYS A 37 15.32 8.34 8.12
C LYS A 37 15.05 9.71 7.51
N ASP A 38 13.81 9.97 7.08
CA ASP A 38 13.37 11.26 6.60
C ASP A 38 12.79 12.07 7.79
N PRO A 39 13.41 13.21 8.18
CA PRO A 39 12.99 13.99 9.33
C PRO A 39 11.61 14.63 9.19
N GLU A 40 11.03 14.62 7.99
CA GLU A 40 9.67 15.11 7.75
C GLU A 40 8.59 14.05 8.01
N ILE A 41 8.96 12.79 8.28
CA ILE A 41 8.05 11.67 8.45
C ILE A 41 8.10 11.17 9.90
N GLN A 42 6.94 10.95 10.48
CA GLN A 42 6.74 10.29 11.76
C GLN A 42 5.87 9.05 11.56
N VAL A 43 6.30 7.90 12.07
CA VAL A 43 5.63 6.63 11.83
C VAL A 43 5.04 6.04 13.11
N ARG A 44 3.79 5.53 13.00
CA ARG A 44 3.14 4.65 13.97
C ARG A 44 2.94 3.30 13.30
N CYS A 45 3.27 2.22 14.00
CA CYS A 45 2.96 0.85 13.58
C CYS A 45 1.75 0.31 14.32
N VAL A 46 0.84 -0.31 13.59
CA VAL A 46 -0.35 -0.96 14.14
C VAL A 46 -0.60 -2.30 13.44
N THR A 47 -1.30 -3.21 14.11
CA THR A 47 -1.53 -4.56 13.59
C THR A 47 -2.98 -5.01 13.78
N LEU A 48 -3.36 -6.05 13.01
CA LEU A 48 -4.71 -6.63 13.04
C LEU A 48 -5.16 -7.07 14.44
N ARG A 49 -4.25 -7.49 15.33
CA ARG A 49 -4.59 -8.01 16.66
C ARG A 49 -4.61 -6.94 17.76
N MET A 50 -4.40 -5.68 17.43
CA MET A 50 -4.56 -4.56 18.36
C MET A 50 -6.05 -4.24 18.58
N GLU A 51 -6.34 -3.46 19.62
CA GLU A 51 -7.68 -2.91 19.85
C GLU A 51 -8.18 -2.17 18.60
N ASP A 52 -9.46 -2.31 18.27
CA ASP A 52 -10.05 -1.82 17.01
C ASP A 52 -9.23 -2.18 15.75
N GLN A 53 -8.46 -3.27 15.84
CA GLN A 53 -7.56 -3.70 14.76
C GLN A 53 -6.52 -2.61 14.37
N GLY A 54 -6.20 -1.70 15.30
CA GLY A 54 -5.30 -0.56 15.07
C GLY A 54 -5.90 0.52 14.16
N LEU A 55 -7.22 0.55 13.96
CA LEU A 55 -7.92 1.42 13.02
C LEU A 55 -9.00 2.28 13.71
N SER A 56 -8.81 2.62 15.00
CA SER A 56 -9.74 3.49 15.71
C SER A 56 -9.80 4.89 15.10
N GLU A 57 -10.91 5.61 15.36
CA GLU A 57 -11.05 7.01 14.95
C GLU A 57 -9.91 7.90 15.45
N GLU A 58 -9.42 7.67 16.68
CA GLU A 58 -8.29 8.41 17.24
C GLU A 58 -7.02 8.21 16.39
N ILE A 59 -6.72 6.98 16.02
CA ILE A 59 -5.56 6.65 15.19
C ILE A 59 -5.69 7.27 13.80
N LEU A 60 -6.83 7.10 13.14
CA LEU A 60 -7.00 7.55 11.76
C LEU A 60 -7.11 9.07 11.66
N ASN A 61 -7.71 9.76 12.65
CA ASN A 61 -7.71 11.23 12.72
C ASN A 61 -6.30 11.80 12.83
N ASP A 62 -5.38 11.07 13.48
CA ASP A 62 -3.97 11.44 13.63
C ASP A 62 -3.07 10.86 12.52
N THR A 63 -3.66 10.44 11.39
CA THR A 63 -2.96 9.85 10.24
C THR A 63 -3.10 10.72 9.01
N ASP A 64 -1.97 11.05 8.36
CA ASP A 64 -1.95 11.70 7.04
C ASP A 64 -1.89 10.67 5.92
N VAL A 65 -1.12 9.59 6.10
CA VAL A 65 -0.97 8.51 5.12
C VAL A 65 -1.04 7.17 5.83
N LEU A 66 -1.95 6.32 5.38
CA LEU A 66 -2.05 4.93 5.82
C LEU A 66 -1.30 4.05 4.81
N ILE A 67 -0.33 3.27 5.28
CA ILE A 67 0.31 2.20 4.51
C ILE A 67 -0.33 0.89 4.96
N TRP A 68 -0.79 0.09 4.00
CA TRP A 68 -1.49 -1.16 4.26
C TRP A 68 -0.73 -2.34 3.67
N TRP A 69 -0.38 -3.29 4.53
CA TRP A 69 0.12 -4.59 4.15
C TRP A 69 -0.76 -5.69 4.79
N GLY A 70 -1.30 -6.61 3.99
CA GLY A 70 -2.12 -7.74 4.45
C GLY A 70 -2.24 -8.77 3.36
N HIS A 71 -2.31 -10.07 3.73
CA HIS A 71 -2.24 -11.19 2.81
C HIS A 71 -3.29 -12.29 3.10
N GLN A 72 -3.33 -12.84 4.31
CA GLN A 72 -4.18 -14.01 4.62
C GLN A 72 -5.53 -13.66 5.24
N ALA A 73 -5.63 -12.55 5.96
CA ALA A 73 -6.75 -12.23 6.83
C ALA A 73 -7.57 -11.00 6.38
N HIS A 74 -7.67 -10.78 5.08
CA HIS A 74 -8.47 -9.67 4.54
C HIS A 74 -9.91 -9.64 5.07
N ASP A 75 -10.52 -10.83 5.25
CA ASP A 75 -11.90 -11.00 5.71
C ASP A 75 -12.06 -10.84 7.23
N GLU A 76 -10.94 -10.80 7.98
CA GLU A 76 -10.99 -10.56 9.43
C GLU A 76 -11.13 -9.07 9.77
N VAL A 77 -10.80 -8.16 8.84
CA VAL A 77 -11.01 -6.73 9.06
C VAL A 77 -12.50 -6.44 9.09
N THR A 78 -12.97 -5.90 10.22
CA THR A 78 -14.40 -5.66 10.42
C THR A 78 -14.94 -4.65 9.42
N GLU A 79 -16.20 -4.81 9.04
CA GLU A 79 -16.87 -3.87 8.12
C GLU A 79 -16.84 -2.44 8.65
N GLU A 80 -16.97 -2.24 9.96
CA GLU A 80 -16.85 -0.93 10.60
C GLU A 80 -15.51 -0.28 10.32
N ASN A 81 -14.41 -1.03 10.47
CA ASN A 81 -13.07 -0.54 10.19
C ASN A 81 -12.82 -0.31 8.69
N VAL A 82 -13.38 -1.16 7.83
CA VAL A 82 -13.34 -0.97 6.38
C VAL A 82 -13.99 0.35 5.99
N GLN A 83 -15.21 0.62 6.47
CA GLN A 83 -15.93 1.86 6.18
C GLN A 83 -15.25 3.08 6.80
N ARG A 84 -14.66 2.94 7.99
CA ARG A 84 -13.88 4.00 8.64
C ARG A 84 -12.66 4.39 7.79
N VAL A 85 -11.85 3.43 7.38
CA VAL A 85 -10.69 3.67 6.48
C VAL A 85 -11.14 4.33 5.18
N LYS A 86 -12.20 3.79 4.55
CA LYS A 86 -12.77 4.36 3.32
C LYS A 86 -13.15 5.83 3.51
N GLN A 87 -13.86 6.16 4.60
CA GLN A 87 -14.29 7.53 4.86
C GLN A 87 -13.09 8.47 5.04
N HIS A 88 -12.08 8.07 5.83
CA HIS A 88 -10.87 8.87 6.01
C HIS A 88 -10.14 9.12 4.67
N VAL A 89 -10.08 8.13 3.78
CA VAL A 89 -9.51 8.33 2.44
C VAL A 89 -10.35 9.33 1.64
N LEU A 90 -11.67 9.18 1.64
CA LEU A 90 -12.56 10.13 0.93
C LEU A 90 -12.42 11.57 1.47
N ASP A 91 -12.07 11.73 2.73
CA ASP A 91 -11.86 13.02 3.40
C ASP A 91 -10.43 13.55 3.28
N GLY A 92 -9.53 12.82 2.62
CA GLY A 92 -8.21 13.33 2.24
C GLY A 92 -7.01 12.54 2.76
N MET A 93 -7.18 11.54 3.62
CA MET A 93 -6.06 10.66 4.02
C MET A 93 -5.51 9.92 2.79
N GLY A 94 -4.17 9.86 2.67
CA GLY A 94 -3.53 9.05 1.65
C GLY A 94 -3.58 7.56 2.00
N LEU A 95 -3.64 6.69 0.99
CA LEU A 95 -3.56 5.24 1.16
C LEU A 95 -2.47 4.67 0.24
N ILE A 96 -1.56 3.89 0.81
CA ILE A 96 -0.56 3.12 0.05
C ILE A 96 -0.83 1.64 0.32
N ALA A 97 -1.31 0.93 -0.69
CA ALA A 97 -1.58 -0.50 -0.61
C ALA A 97 -0.41 -1.28 -1.22
N LEU A 98 0.22 -2.10 -0.40
CA LEU A 98 1.41 -2.85 -0.76
C LEU A 98 1.09 -4.31 -1.05
N HIS A 99 1.65 -4.84 -2.12
CA HIS A 99 1.60 -6.24 -2.52
C HIS A 99 0.15 -6.80 -2.54
N SER A 100 -0.12 -7.85 -1.79
CA SER A 100 -1.43 -8.51 -1.67
C SER A 100 -2.53 -7.63 -1.06
N ALA A 101 -2.17 -6.46 -0.51
CA ALA A 101 -3.14 -5.47 -0.06
C ALA A 101 -4.09 -4.96 -1.16
N HIS A 102 -3.81 -5.25 -2.45
CA HIS A 102 -4.80 -5.01 -3.51
C HIS A 102 -6.14 -5.68 -3.20
N TYR A 103 -6.10 -6.88 -2.63
CA TYR A 103 -7.30 -7.69 -2.35
C TYR A 103 -7.99 -7.31 -1.02
N SER A 104 -7.48 -6.34 -0.29
CA SER A 104 -8.07 -5.87 0.98
C SER A 104 -9.47 -5.27 0.77
N ASN A 105 -10.34 -5.43 1.77
CA ASN A 105 -11.69 -4.89 1.70
C ASN A 105 -11.72 -3.36 1.55
N PRO A 106 -10.86 -2.54 2.21
CA PRO A 106 -10.81 -1.11 1.93
C PRO A 106 -10.49 -0.77 0.46
N MET A 107 -9.59 -1.51 -0.19
CA MET A 107 -9.27 -1.29 -1.60
C MET A 107 -10.44 -1.65 -2.51
N LYS A 108 -11.14 -2.77 -2.26
CA LYS A 108 -12.35 -3.16 -3.00
C LYS A 108 -13.45 -2.10 -2.87
N GLU A 109 -13.68 -1.60 -1.66
CA GLU A 109 -14.68 -0.55 -1.39
C GLU A 109 -14.34 0.79 -2.07
N LEU A 110 -13.08 1.19 -2.06
CA LEU A 110 -12.62 2.44 -2.67
C LEU A 110 -12.60 2.38 -4.20
N LEU A 111 -12.26 1.24 -4.78
CA LEU A 111 -12.07 1.10 -6.22
C LEU A 111 -13.27 0.46 -6.95
N GLY A 112 -14.15 -0.24 -6.23
CA GLY A 112 -15.39 -0.78 -6.75
C GLY A 112 -15.21 -1.95 -7.73
N THR A 113 -14.12 -2.72 -7.61
CA THR A 113 -13.81 -3.90 -8.44
C THR A 113 -13.37 -5.07 -7.58
N SER A 114 -13.23 -6.25 -8.17
CA SER A 114 -12.80 -7.45 -7.43
C SER A 114 -11.35 -7.40 -6.97
N MET A 115 -10.52 -6.56 -7.60
CA MET A 115 -9.09 -6.47 -7.40
C MET A 115 -8.31 -7.77 -7.65
N CYS A 116 -8.93 -8.72 -8.38
CA CYS A 116 -8.33 -10.01 -8.67
C CYS A 116 -7.14 -9.91 -9.63
N VAL A 117 -6.16 -10.76 -9.43
CA VAL A 117 -4.98 -10.94 -10.28
C VAL A 117 -4.71 -12.44 -10.50
N ARG A 118 -3.85 -12.76 -11.45
CA ARG A 118 -3.15 -14.06 -11.50
C ARG A 118 -1.83 -13.92 -10.78
N TRP A 119 -1.39 -14.96 -10.09
CA TRP A 119 -0.12 -14.92 -9.35
C TRP A 119 0.65 -16.23 -9.47
N LYS A 120 1.98 -16.13 -9.28
CA LYS A 120 2.89 -17.28 -9.25
C LYS A 120 4.14 -16.91 -8.45
N HIS A 121 4.59 -17.78 -7.56
CA HIS A 121 5.84 -17.59 -6.80
C HIS A 121 7.09 -17.75 -7.67
N TRP A 122 8.20 -17.17 -7.19
CA TRP A 122 9.58 -17.46 -7.60
C TRP A 122 9.99 -16.90 -8.95
N GLU A 123 9.50 -15.74 -9.33
CA GLU A 123 9.93 -15.08 -10.56
C GLU A 123 10.89 -13.92 -10.25
N ARG A 124 11.83 -13.67 -11.15
CA ARG A 124 12.63 -12.46 -11.12
C ARG A 124 11.81 -11.33 -11.73
N GLU A 125 11.72 -10.20 -11.04
CA GLU A 125 11.03 -9.01 -11.53
C GLU A 125 12.03 -7.94 -11.99
N LYS A 126 11.75 -7.33 -13.14
CA LYS A 126 12.33 -6.08 -13.60
C LYS A 126 11.26 -5.00 -13.54
N LEU A 127 11.30 -4.17 -12.51
CA LEU A 127 10.36 -3.06 -12.34
C LEU A 127 10.84 -1.87 -13.18
N VAL A 128 10.05 -1.48 -14.16
CA VAL A 128 10.36 -0.43 -15.14
C VAL A 128 9.52 0.80 -14.85
N CYS A 129 10.16 1.96 -14.67
CA CYS A 129 9.47 3.24 -14.55
C CYS A 129 8.97 3.69 -15.94
N VAL A 130 7.66 3.92 -16.08
CA VAL A 130 7.01 4.38 -17.32
C VAL A 130 6.45 5.79 -17.21
N ALA A 131 6.49 6.40 -16.03
CA ALA A 131 6.11 7.80 -15.77
C ALA A 131 7.22 8.54 -15.01
N PRO A 132 8.39 8.78 -15.61
CA PRO A 132 9.57 9.31 -14.91
C PRO A 132 9.41 10.74 -14.39
N SER A 133 8.42 11.49 -14.85
CA SER A 133 8.10 12.83 -14.33
C SER A 133 7.16 12.82 -13.11
N HIS A 134 6.61 11.66 -12.75
CA HIS A 134 5.72 11.55 -11.61
C HIS A 134 6.52 11.63 -10.29
N PRO A 135 6.05 12.34 -9.24
CA PRO A 135 6.79 12.50 -7.98
C PRO A 135 7.20 11.18 -7.31
N ILE A 136 6.39 10.13 -7.44
CA ILE A 136 6.72 8.79 -6.88
C ILE A 136 7.97 8.20 -7.55
N ALA A 137 8.25 8.57 -8.80
CA ALA A 137 9.42 8.08 -9.55
C ALA A 137 10.71 8.89 -9.29
N GLU A 138 10.68 9.89 -8.41
CA GLU A 138 11.85 10.75 -8.17
C GLU A 138 13.08 9.94 -7.75
N GLY A 139 14.17 10.10 -8.52
CA GLY A 139 15.44 9.42 -8.29
C GLY A 139 15.48 7.96 -8.71
N ILE A 140 14.44 7.46 -9.41
CA ILE A 140 14.44 6.12 -10.03
C ILE A 140 14.79 6.29 -11.51
N THR A 141 16.08 6.19 -11.82
CA THR A 141 16.61 6.42 -13.18
C THR A 141 16.87 5.14 -13.96
N GLU A 142 16.98 4.02 -13.25
CA GLU A 142 17.24 2.70 -13.81
C GLU A 142 16.15 1.71 -13.36
N PRO A 143 15.89 0.64 -14.12
CA PRO A 143 14.98 -0.40 -13.67
C PRO A 143 15.41 -1.02 -12.34
N VAL A 144 14.46 -1.22 -11.43
CA VAL A 144 14.72 -1.96 -10.18
C VAL A 144 14.68 -3.45 -10.47
N ILE A 145 15.68 -4.19 -10.00
CA ILE A 145 15.77 -5.63 -10.19
C ILE A 145 15.54 -6.33 -8.86
N LEU A 146 14.49 -7.14 -8.82
CA LEU A 146 14.19 -8.03 -7.70
C LEU A 146 14.47 -9.46 -8.17
N GLU A 147 15.48 -10.10 -7.58
CA GLU A 147 15.93 -11.42 -7.99
C GLU A 147 14.90 -12.51 -7.67
N LYS A 148 14.04 -12.26 -6.70
CA LYS A 148 12.89 -13.09 -6.36
C LYS A 148 11.72 -12.22 -5.94
N GLU A 149 10.57 -12.47 -6.53
CA GLU A 149 9.30 -11.83 -6.18
C GLU A 149 8.14 -12.77 -6.52
N GLU A 150 6.97 -12.48 -6.02
CA GLU A 150 5.75 -13.12 -6.47
C GLU A 150 5.26 -12.39 -7.73
N MET A 151 5.17 -13.13 -8.82
CA MET A 151 4.65 -12.61 -10.08
C MET A 151 3.15 -12.39 -9.96
N TYR A 152 2.73 -11.18 -10.31
CA TYR A 152 1.34 -10.89 -10.65
C TYR A 152 1.21 -10.71 -12.16
N GLY A 153 0.11 -11.17 -12.71
CA GLY A 153 -0.15 -11.14 -14.15
C GLY A 153 -1.47 -10.47 -14.49
N GLU A 154 -1.51 -9.82 -15.64
CA GLU A 154 -2.76 -9.29 -16.19
C GLU A 154 -3.73 -10.45 -16.52
N TYR A 155 -5.03 -10.32 -16.43
CA TYR A 155 -5.76 -9.07 -16.26
C TYR A 155 -5.90 -8.73 -14.76
N PHE A 156 -5.49 -7.52 -14.36
CA PHE A 156 -5.72 -6.96 -13.05
C PHE A 156 -7.06 -6.21 -13.06
N ASP A 157 -8.04 -6.70 -12.30
CA ASP A 157 -9.39 -6.15 -12.25
C ASP A 157 -9.46 -4.88 -11.38
N ILE A 158 -8.97 -3.80 -11.96
CA ILE A 158 -8.99 -2.46 -11.36
C ILE A 158 -9.68 -1.46 -12.30
N PRO A 159 -10.25 -0.37 -11.78
CA PRO A 159 -10.68 0.73 -12.63
C PRO A 159 -9.47 1.32 -13.37
N LYS A 160 -9.71 2.10 -14.41
CA LYS A 160 -8.63 2.82 -15.10
C LYS A 160 -7.82 3.63 -14.06
N PRO A 161 -6.51 3.39 -13.89
CA PRO A 161 -5.68 4.22 -13.04
C PRO A 161 -5.61 5.67 -13.54
N ASP A 162 -5.39 6.61 -12.63
CA ASP A 162 -5.04 7.98 -12.99
C ASP A 162 -3.69 7.98 -13.70
N ASP A 163 -2.68 7.30 -13.09
CA ASP A 163 -1.38 7.04 -13.71
C ASP A 163 -0.92 5.60 -13.47
N VAL A 164 -0.21 5.04 -14.44
CA VAL A 164 0.63 3.85 -14.29
C VAL A 164 2.07 4.34 -14.21
N ILE A 165 2.73 4.12 -13.07
CA ILE A 165 4.07 4.65 -12.81
C ILE A 165 5.12 3.58 -13.06
N PHE A 166 4.83 2.34 -12.66
CA PHE A 166 5.72 1.22 -12.80
C PHE A 166 5.04 0.03 -13.47
N LEU A 167 5.78 -0.61 -14.36
CA LEU A 167 5.45 -1.93 -14.92
C LEU A 167 6.45 -2.96 -14.39
N GLY A 168 5.94 -4.06 -13.86
CA GLY A 168 6.72 -5.26 -13.58
C GLY A 168 6.84 -6.11 -14.83
N TRP A 169 8.05 -6.51 -15.18
CA TRP A 169 8.33 -7.50 -16.22
C TRP A 169 9.03 -8.68 -15.58
N PHE A 170 8.35 -9.81 -15.60
CA PHE A 170 8.80 -11.02 -14.92
C PHE A 170 9.57 -11.95 -15.86
N SER A 171 10.37 -12.85 -15.28
CA SER A 171 11.23 -13.78 -16.04
C SER A 171 10.47 -14.78 -16.90
N ASN A 172 9.18 -14.98 -16.64
CA ASN A 172 8.26 -15.79 -17.45
C ASN A 172 7.54 -15.00 -18.54
N GLU A 173 8.03 -13.79 -18.90
CA GLU A 173 7.49 -12.89 -19.92
C GLU A 173 6.13 -12.23 -19.57
N GLU A 174 5.63 -12.42 -18.35
CA GLU A 174 4.44 -11.69 -17.89
C GLU A 174 4.78 -10.23 -17.61
N VAL A 175 3.81 -9.36 -17.90
CA VAL A 175 3.89 -7.92 -17.61
C VAL A 175 2.69 -7.53 -16.75
N PHE A 176 2.93 -6.69 -15.75
CA PHE A 176 1.93 -6.27 -14.80
C PHE A 176 2.01 -4.77 -14.49
N ARG A 177 0.87 -4.15 -14.21
CA ARG A 177 0.80 -2.75 -13.74
C ARG A 177 1.19 -2.67 -12.27
N SER A 178 2.50 -2.76 -11.98
CA SER A 178 3.04 -2.90 -10.62
C SER A 178 2.99 -1.63 -9.77
N GLY A 179 2.74 -0.45 -10.37
CA GLY A 179 2.58 0.81 -9.64
C GLY A 179 1.50 1.67 -10.25
N CYS A 180 0.35 1.81 -9.58
CA CYS A 180 -0.81 2.53 -10.06
C CYS A 180 -1.32 3.57 -9.06
N THR A 181 -1.78 4.72 -9.54
CA THR A 181 -2.40 5.75 -8.70
C THR A 181 -3.88 5.92 -9.01
N PHE A 182 -4.62 6.33 -7.97
CA PHE A 182 -6.04 6.66 -8.06
C PHE A 182 -6.35 7.83 -7.14
N THR A 183 -7.35 8.61 -7.49
CA THR A 183 -7.94 9.63 -6.61
C THR A 183 -9.35 9.20 -6.23
N ARG A 184 -9.66 9.25 -4.93
CA ARG A 184 -11.01 8.98 -4.40
C ARG A 184 -11.39 10.04 -3.37
N GLY A 185 -12.48 10.77 -3.64
CA GLY A 185 -12.80 11.94 -2.85
C GLY A 185 -11.65 12.95 -2.88
N TRP A 186 -11.10 13.27 -1.72
CA TRP A 186 -9.93 14.14 -1.58
C TRP A 186 -8.62 13.36 -1.36
N GLY A 187 -8.72 12.04 -1.17
CA GLY A 187 -7.58 11.17 -0.91
C GLY A 187 -6.92 10.64 -2.17
N LYS A 188 -5.63 10.35 -2.04
CA LYS A 188 -4.80 9.75 -3.07
C LYS A 188 -4.46 8.33 -2.68
N ILE A 189 -4.53 7.41 -3.63
CA ILE A 189 -4.23 6.00 -3.44
C ILE A 189 -3.07 5.62 -4.34
N PHE A 190 -2.07 4.94 -3.80
CA PHE A 190 -1.01 4.29 -4.56
C PHE A 190 -1.03 2.80 -4.27
N TYR A 191 -1.22 2.01 -5.29
CA TYR A 191 -1.01 0.57 -5.26
C TYR A 191 0.39 0.24 -5.76
N PHE A 192 1.11 -0.61 -5.04
CA PHE A 192 2.47 -1.04 -5.40
C PHE A 192 2.63 -2.55 -5.19
N GLN A 193 2.92 -3.27 -6.28
CA GLN A 193 2.92 -4.73 -6.28
C GLN A 193 4.10 -5.36 -5.55
N PRO A 194 5.38 -4.91 -5.65
CA PRO A 194 6.48 -5.58 -4.96
C PRO A 194 6.29 -5.64 -3.45
N GLY A 195 6.62 -6.78 -2.83
CA GLY A 195 6.58 -6.86 -1.37
C GLY A 195 6.10 -8.15 -0.74
N HIS A 196 6.33 -9.30 -1.39
CA HIS A 196 6.02 -10.61 -0.81
C HIS A 196 6.83 -10.85 0.47
N GLU A 197 6.19 -11.39 1.50
CA GLU A 197 6.75 -11.55 2.85
C GLU A 197 7.95 -12.50 2.93
N GLU A 198 8.07 -13.44 2.00
CA GLU A 198 9.20 -14.38 1.97
C GLU A 198 10.49 -13.77 1.41
N TYR A 199 10.42 -12.55 0.82
CA TYR A 199 11.57 -11.93 0.16
C TYR A 199 11.95 -10.60 0.80
N PRO A 200 13.27 -10.25 0.83
CA PRO A 200 13.75 -9.04 1.52
C PRO A 200 13.51 -7.75 0.70
N VAL A 201 12.33 -7.62 0.09
CA VAL A 201 11.98 -6.56 -0.87
C VAL A 201 12.05 -5.18 -0.21
N TYR A 202 11.54 -5.04 1.01
CA TYR A 202 11.51 -3.76 1.73
C TYR A 202 12.90 -3.31 2.25
N TYR A 203 13.93 -4.16 2.12
CA TYR A 203 15.32 -3.76 2.36
C TYR A 203 16.00 -3.20 1.10
N HIS A 204 15.38 -3.32 -0.08
CA HIS A 204 15.95 -2.82 -1.32
C HIS A 204 15.91 -1.28 -1.37
N PRO A 205 17.06 -0.57 -1.57
CA PRO A 205 17.11 0.89 -1.44
C PRO A 205 16.18 1.66 -2.39
N GLN A 206 15.97 1.16 -3.61
CA GLN A 206 15.07 1.81 -4.57
C GLN A 206 13.60 1.57 -4.21
N ILE A 207 13.25 0.41 -3.64
CA ILE A 207 11.90 0.15 -3.12
C ILE A 207 11.60 1.09 -1.94
N GLN A 208 12.55 1.24 -1.02
CA GLN A 208 12.43 2.20 0.09
C GLN A 208 12.22 3.62 -0.42
N ARG A 209 12.98 4.03 -1.45
CA ARG A 209 12.81 5.34 -2.10
C ARG A 209 11.43 5.51 -2.72
N ILE A 210 10.93 4.53 -3.46
CA ILE A 210 9.60 4.58 -4.07
C ILE A 210 8.52 4.76 -3.00
N ILE A 211 8.57 3.99 -1.92
CA ILE A 211 7.58 4.06 -0.84
C ILE A 211 7.68 5.41 -0.11
N THR A 212 8.89 5.91 0.16
CA THR A 212 9.08 7.23 0.77
C THR A 212 8.52 8.36 -0.12
N ASN A 213 8.79 8.30 -1.43
CA ASN A 213 8.22 9.25 -2.38
C ASN A 213 6.69 9.16 -2.43
N ALA A 214 6.14 7.94 -2.37
CA ALA A 214 4.70 7.70 -2.34
C ALA A 214 4.05 8.33 -1.10
N VAL A 215 4.68 8.23 0.07
CA VAL A 215 4.22 8.91 1.30
C VAL A 215 4.18 10.42 1.09
N LYS A 216 5.22 11.02 0.54
CA LYS A 216 5.27 12.47 0.27
C LYS A 216 4.23 12.91 -0.76
N TRP A 217 3.98 12.09 -1.78
CA TRP A 217 2.98 12.35 -2.80
C TRP A 217 1.55 12.20 -2.26
N ALA A 218 1.30 11.16 -1.46
CA ALA A 218 -0.04 10.82 -0.96
C ALA A 218 -0.51 11.71 0.19
N LYS A 219 0.41 12.43 0.86
CA LYS A 219 0.01 13.32 1.96
C LYS A 219 -1.16 14.24 1.57
N PRO A 220 -2.08 14.53 2.49
CA PRO A 220 -3.19 15.42 2.23
C PRO A 220 -2.71 16.81 1.77
N VAL A 221 -3.33 17.33 0.73
CA VAL A 221 -3.24 18.76 0.38
C VAL A 221 -4.25 19.53 1.21
N ASN A 222 -5.45 18.99 1.32
CA ASN A 222 -6.54 19.47 2.17
C ASN A 222 -7.21 18.26 2.83
N LYS A 223 -7.75 18.44 4.04
CA LYS A 223 -8.63 17.49 4.70
C LYS A 223 -10.03 18.08 4.77
N ARG A 224 -11.04 17.28 4.50
CA ARG A 224 -12.43 17.68 4.63
C ARG A 224 -12.78 17.76 6.12
N SER A 225 -13.28 18.89 6.54
CA SER A 225 -13.66 19.14 7.95
C SER A 225 -15.16 19.02 8.20
N GLU A 226 -15.96 19.03 7.13
CA GLU A 226 -17.44 19.00 7.24
C GLU A 226 -17.99 17.96 6.27
N HIS A 227 -18.93 17.16 6.76
CA HIS A 227 -19.71 16.23 5.94
C HIS A 227 -21.03 16.93 5.54
N TYR A 228 -21.34 16.88 4.25
CA TYR A 228 -22.66 17.29 3.76
C TYR A 228 -23.54 16.06 3.67
N ASP A 229 -24.66 16.06 4.36
CA ASP A 229 -25.64 15.00 4.26
C ASP A 229 -26.20 14.93 2.84
N ASN A 230 -26.44 13.72 2.37
CA ASN A 230 -27.17 13.53 1.13
C ASN A 230 -28.60 14.02 1.30
N VAL A 231 -29.14 14.64 0.25
CA VAL A 231 -30.57 14.98 0.23
C VAL A 231 -31.36 13.68 0.35
N GLU A 232 -32.16 13.55 1.41
CA GLU A 232 -33.11 12.45 1.53
C GLU A 232 -34.03 12.45 0.30
N VAL A 233 -33.97 11.38 -0.48
CA VAL A 233 -34.93 11.13 -1.56
C VAL A 233 -36.24 10.71 -0.86
N LYS A 234 -37.21 11.65 -0.82
CA LYS A 234 -38.54 11.36 -0.32
C LYS A 234 -39.33 10.52 -1.32
#